data_afed43a6a88b4553f5b86a6592e3bb6a
#
_entry.id   afed43a6a88b4553f5b86a6592e3bb6a
#
_cell.length_a   1.000
_cell.length_b   1.000
_cell.length_c   1.000
_cell.angle_alpha   90.00
_cell.angle_beta   90.00
_cell.angle_gamma   90.00
#
_symmetry.space_group_name_H-M   'P 1'
#
loop_
_entity.id
_entity.type
_entity.pdbx_description
1 polymer ?
#
loop_
_entity_poly.entity_id
_entity_poly.type
_entity_poly.pdbx_seq_one_letter_code
_entity_poly.pdbx_strand_id
1 'polypeptide(L)'
;SDVLENLQRAADDDYRVKAIDEMIELAEIEYPLVLVEREIDVAIRETHGNDIRNYQAHLAQIGQSQEEFRESLRESAELRVTRNLIVSTFAEEEGIEITDVEIEEERQKMLDSVGEENAQLRELFTSDVGTENLRQRLFTEKTLGEIQKIASTQSGESEKNDSQENDE
;
A
#
# COMPACT_ATOMS: atom_id res chain seq x y z
N SER A 1 -21.23 8.04 15.05
CA SER A 1 -20.99 6.98 14.09
C SER A 1 -19.68 7.22 13.32
N ASP A 2 -19.60 8.28 12.53
CA ASP A 2 -18.45 8.57 11.63
C ASP A 2 -17.10 8.73 12.35
N VAL A 3 -17.07 9.29 13.56
CA VAL A 3 -15.83 9.46 14.35
C VAL A 3 -15.30 8.12 14.84
N LEU A 4 -16.17 7.22 15.26
CA LEU A 4 -15.80 5.87 15.71
C LEU A 4 -15.28 5.03 14.55
N GLU A 5 -15.91 5.13 13.38
CA GLU A 5 -15.50 4.44 12.16
C GLU A 5 -14.14 4.96 11.65
N ASN A 6 -13.91 6.27 11.73
CA ASN A 6 -12.63 6.88 11.36
C ASN A 6 -11.50 6.48 12.32
N LEU A 7 -11.77 6.44 13.63
CA LEU A 7 -10.81 5.99 14.63
C LEU A 7 -10.47 4.50 14.47
N GLN A 8 -11.47 3.69 14.13
CA GLN A 8 -11.27 2.26 13.89
C GLN A 8 -10.44 2.01 12.63
N ARG A 9 -10.71 2.72 11.52
CA ARG A 9 -9.89 2.66 10.31
C ARG A 9 -8.44 3.08 10.56
N ALA A 10 -8.23 4.17 11.29
CA ALA A 10 -6.89 4.63 11.64
C ALA A 10 -6.13 3.59 12.50
N ALA A 11 -6.80 2.97 13.47
CA ALA A 11 -6.21 1.90 14.28
C ALA A 11 -5.90 0.65 13.45
N ASP A 12 -6.78 0.28 12.53
CA ASP A 12 -6.57 -0.85 11.61
C ASP A 12 -5.39 -0.60 10.66
N ASP A 13 -5.27 0.62 10.14
CA ASP A 13 -4.15 1.01 9.27
C ASP A 13 -2.81 1.02 10.03
N ASP A 14 -2.77 1.55 11.24
CA ASP A 14 -1.58 1.52 12.12
C ASP A 14 -1.16 0.07 12.45
N TYR A 15 -2.14 -0.81 12.69
CA TYR A 15 -1.86 -2.21 12.96
C TYR A 15 -1.29 -2.95 11.74
N ARG A 16 -1.83 -2.68 10.55
CA ARG A 16 -1.32 -3.22 9.27
C ARG A 16 0.12 -2.80 9.01
N VAL A 17 0.42 -1.51 9.23
CA VAL A 17 1.79 -0.98 9.05
C VAL A 17 2.74 -1.68 10.01
N LYS A 18 2.40 -1.83 11.29
CA LYS A 18 3.22 -2.54 12.28
C LYS A 18 3.46 -4.00 11.91
N ALA A 19 2.41 -4.71 11.48
CA ALA A 19 2.55 -6.11 11.06
C ALA A 19 3.52 -6.27 9.89
N ILE A 20 3.45 -5.37 8.90
CA ILE A 20 4.40 -5.37 7.77
C ILE A 20 5.81 -5.03 8.25
N ASP A 21 5.98 -4.05 9.12
CA ASP A 21 7.28 -3.65 9.64
C ASP A 21 7.93 -4.79 10.45
N GLU A 22 7.17 -5.55 11.25
CA GLU A 22 7.63 -6.77 11.92
C GLU A 22 8.05 -7.86 10.91
N MET A 23 7.29 -8.04 9.84
CA MET A 23 7.68 -8.95 8.75
C MET A 23 8.98 -8.51 8.06
N ILE A 24 9.21 -7.20 7.90
CA ILE A 24 10.46 -6.65 7.35
C ILE A 24 11.65 -6.98 8.25
N GLU A 25 11.50 -6.82 9.57
CA GLU A 25 12.57 -7.12 10.54
C GLU A 25 12.96 -8.61 10.56
N LEU A 26 12.00 -9.48 10.28
CA LEU A 26 12.21 -10.94 10.26
C LEU A 26 12.69 -11.49 8.92
N ALA A 27 12.53 -10.73 7.83
CA ALA A 27 12.82 -11.19 6.49
C ALA A 27 14.19 -10.69 6.00
N GLU A 28 15.05 -11.62 5.57
CA GLU A 28 16.23 -11.31 4.77
C GLU A 28 15.81 -11.20 3.31
N ILE A 29 15.59 -9.97 2.82
CA ILE A 29 15.14 -9.72 1.46
C ILE A 29 16.29 -9.17 0.62
N GLU A 30 16.68 -9.93 -0.38
CA GLU A 30 17.59 -9.45 -1.43
C GLU A 30 16.77 -8.97 -2.64
N TYR A 31 17.05 -7.76 -3.11
CA TYR A 31 16.41 -7.19 -4.30
C TYR A 31 17.41 -6.46 -5.19
N PRO A 32 17.19 -6.46 -6.52
CA PRO A 32 18.02 -5.70 -7.44
C PRO A 32 17.92 -4.18 -7.19
N LEU A 33 19.06 -3.49 -7.17
CA LEU A 33 19.11 -2.02 -6.99
C LEU A 33 18.25 -1.24 -8.00
N VAL A 34 17.99 -1.82 -9.17
CA VAL A 34 17.12 -1.21 -10.18
C VAL A 34 15.68 -0.99 -9.68
N LEU A 35 15.20 -1.76 -8.70
CA LEU A 35 13.89 -1.56 -8.09
C LEU A 35 13.88 -0.28 -7.25
N VAL A 36 14.96 -0.02 -6.50
CA VAL A 36 15.11 1.19 -5.70
C VAL A 36 15.18 2.42 -6.61
N GLU A 37 15.96 2.36 -7.69
CA GLU A 37 16.05 3.45 -8.66
C GLU A 37 14.69 3.77 -9.31
N ARG A 38 13.91 2.74 -9.64
CA ARG A 38 12.53 2.92 -10.14
C ARG A 38 11.62 3.58 -9.12
N GLU A 39 11.73 3.18 -7.87
CA GLU A 39 10.92 3.74 -6.79
C GLU A 39 11.27 5.21 -6.52
N ILE A 40 12.56 5.57 -6.60
CA ILE A 40 12.99 6.97 -6.57
C ILE A 40 12.37 7.76 -7.73
N ASP A 41 12.38 7.20 -8.95
CA ASP A 41 11.75 7.83 -10.11
C ASP A 41 10.23 8.00 -9.94
N VAL A 42 9.57 7.05 -9.28
CA VAL A 42 8.15 7.16 -8.92
C VAL A 42 7.93 8.29 -7.92
N ALA A 43 8.70 8.35 -6.83
CA ALA A 43 8.60 9.40 -5.81
C ALA A 43 8.81 10.80 -6.40
N ILE A 44 9.78 10.96 -7.29
CA ILE A 44 10.02 12.23 -8.00
C ILE A 44 8.81 12.61 -8.87
N ARG A 45 8.23 11.66 -9.59
CA ARG A 45 7.05 11.91 -10.44
C ARG A 45 5.79 12.21 -9.62
N GLU A 46 5.59 11.54 -8.50
CA GLU A 46 4.47 11.80 -7.59
C GLU A 46 4.50 13.24 -7.06
N THR A 47 5.70 13.74 -6.75
CA THR A 47 5.87 15.08 -6.17
C THR A 47 5.88 16.21 -7.22
N HIS A 48 6.49 15.98 -8.37
CA HIS A 48 6.75 17.03 -9.37
C HIS A 48 5.99 16.83 -10.69
N GLY A 49 5.25 15.70 -10.83
CA GLY A 49 4.63 15.30 -12.07
C GLY A 49 5.67 14.89 -13.14
N ASN A 50 5.26 14.94 -14.40
CA ASN A 50 6.16 14.71 -15.53
C ASN A 50 6.83 16.00 -16.03
N ASP A 51 6.72 17.13 -15.28
CA ASP A 51 7.30 18.41 -15.68
C ASP A 51 8.71 18.56 -15.11
N ILE A 52 9.68 18.38 -15.99
CA ILE A 52 11.10 18.51 -15.65
C ILE A 52 11.47 19.92 -15.15
N ARG A 53 10.71 20.95 -15.55
CA ARG A 53 10.97 22.34 -15.11
C ARG A 53 10.61 22.52 -13.64
N ASN A 54 9.48 21.94 -13.22
CA ASN A 54 9.09 21.95 -11.81
C ASN A 54 10.12 21.25 -10.95
N TYR A 55 10.63 20.10 -11.40
CA TYR A 55 11.68 19.38 -10.71
C TYR A 55 12.98 20.18 -10.61
N GLN A 56 13.45 20.78 -11.71
CA GLN A 56 14.66 21.61 -11.71
C GLN A 56 14.50 22.87 -10.83
N ALA A 57 13.34 23.51 -10.85
CA ALA A 57 13.04 24.65 -10.00
C ALA A 57 13.07 24.30 -8.52
N HIS A 58 12.53 23.12 -8.16
CA HIS A 58 12.59 22.61 -6.80
C HIS A 58 14.04 22.37 -6.35
N LEU A 59 14.85 21.69 -7.15
CA LEU A 59 16.28 21.46 -6.84
C LEU A 59 17.04 22.76 -6.63
N ALA A 60 16.80 23.76 -7.48
CA ALA A 60 17.39 25.08 -7.34
C ALA A 60 16.96 25.79 -6.04
N GLN A 61 15.68 25.65 -5.65
CA GLN A 61 15.15 26.23 -4.42
C GLN A 61 15.76 25.61 -3.16
N ILE A 62 15.97 24.30 -3.14
CA ILE A 62 16.56 23.59 -1.99
C ILE A 62 18.10 23.57 -2.02
N GLY A 63 18.71 24.03 -3.11
CA GLY A 63 20.16 24.08 -3.27
C GLY A 63 20.84 22.72 -3.39
N GLN A 64 20.13 21.71 -3.89
CA GLN A 64 20.64 20.35 -4.07
C GLN A 64 20.84 20.02 -5.55
N SER A 65 21.84 19.19 -5.84
CA SER A 65 21.97 18.53 -7.13
C SER A 65 20.93 17.41 -7.28
N GLN A 66 20.72 16.97 -8.50
CA GLN A 66 19.84 15.83 -8.76
C GLN A 66 20.31 14.56 -8.02
N GLU A 67 21.60 14.32 -7.94
CA GLU A 67 22.19 13.17 -7.28
C GLU A 67 21.97 13.21 -5.78
N GLU A 68 22.20 14.36 -5.13
CA GLU A 68 21.95 14.56 -3.70
C GLU A 68 20.48 14.38 -3.34
N PHE A 69 19.57 14.89 -4.17
CA PHE A 69 18.14 14.71 -3.96
C PHE A 69 17.71 13.25 -4.11
N ARG A 70 18.20 12.54 -5.15
CA ARG A 70 17.94 11.11 -5.32
C ARG A 70 18.45 10.29 -4.13
N GLU A 71 19.65 10.63 -3.64
CA GLU A 71 20.22 9.95 -2.47
C GLU A 71 19.38 10.19 -1.20
N SER A 72 18.83 11.39 -1.03
CA SER A 72 17.92 11.67 0.10
C SER A 72 16.61 10.88 0.07
N LEU A 73 16.21 10.38 -1.09
CA LEU A 73 15.02 9.53 -1.27
C LEU A 73 15.31 8.03 -1.13
N ARG A 74 16.59 7.63 -1.13
CA ARG A 74 17.00 6.23 -1.22
C ARG A 74 16.43 5.37 -0.08
N GLU A 75 16.60 5.79 1.17
CA GLU A 75 16.13 5.05 2.35
C GLU A 75 14.62 4.81 2.29
N SER A 76 13.84 5.83 1.95
CA SER A 76 12.39 5.67 1.82
C SER A 76 11.99 4.80 0.64
N ALA A 77 12.74 4.86 -0.47
CA ALA A 77 12.52 4.00 -1.63
C ALA A 77 12.85 2.53 -1.32
N GLU A 78 13.93 2.26 -0.61
CA GLU A 78 14.30 0.92 -0.15
C GLU A 78 13.21 0.32 0.75
N LEU A 79 12.70 1.09 1.69
CA LEU A 79 11.60 0.66 2.55
C LEU A 79 10.32 0.35 1.75
N ARG A 80 9.97 1.18 0.75
CA ARG A 80 8.80 0.93 -0.12
C ARG A 80 8.98 -0.33 -0.97
N VAL A 81 10.17 -0.54 -1.55
CA VAL A 81 10.50 -1.77 -2.31
C VAL A 81 10.35 -2.99 -1.42
N THR A 82 10.92 -2.96 -0.22
CA THR A 82 10.86 -4.06 0.73
C THR A 82 9.43 -4.38 1.13
N ARG A 83 8.63 -3.38 1.47
CA ARG A 83 7.20 -3.55 1.79
C ARG A 83 6.41 -4.16 0.64
N ASN A 84 6.62 -3.67 -0.58
CA ASN A 84 5.94 -4.19 -1.76
C ASN A 84 6.30 -5.66 -2.04
N LEU A 85 7.57 -6.04 -1.86
CA LEU A 85 8.01 -7.42 -2.03
C LEU A 85 7.39 -8.35 -0.99
N ILE A 86 7.36 -7.94 0.30
CA ILE A 86 6.72 -8.71 1.36
C ILE A 86 5.24 -8.94 1.06
N VAL A 87 4.52 -7.87 0.74
CA VAL A 87 3.08 -7.95 0.44
C VAL A 87 2.83 -8.84 -0.77
N SER A 88 3.66 -8.74 -1.82
CA SER A 88 3.52 -9.59 -3.01
C SER A 88 3.83 -11.05 -2.72
N THR A 89 4.91 -11.33 -1.99
CA THR A 89 5.28 -12.71 -1.61
C THR A 89 4.21 -13.32 -0.71
N PHE A 90 3.73 -12.59 0.27
CA PHE A 90 2.63 -13.03 1.14
C PHE A 90 1.37 -13.36 0.33
N ALA A 91 1.00 -12.49 -0.61
CA ALA A 91 -0.17 -12.72 -1.46
C ALA A 91 -0.03 -13.97 -2.35
N GLU A 92 1.18 -14.23 -2.86
CA GLU A 92 1.49 -15.44 -3.64
C GLU A 92 1.39 -16.70 -2.78
N GLU A 93 1.96 -16.69 -1.58
CA GLU A 93 1.95 -17.83 -0.64
C GLU A 93 0.54 -18.15 -0.14
N GLU A 94 -0.26 -17.14 0.14
CA GLU A 94 -1.65 -17.29 0.57
C GLU A 94 -2.63 -17.51 -0.59
N GLY A 95 -2.16 -17.45 -1.84
CA GLY A 95 -2.99 -17.64 -3.03
C GLY A 95 -4.07 -16.58 -3.18
N ILE A 96 -3.75 -15.32 -2.85
CA ILE A 96 -4.70 -14.21 -2.92
C ILE A 96 -4.91 -13.80 -4.38
N GLU A 97 -6.11 -14.02 -4.87
CA GLU A 97 -6.54 -13.63 -6.22
C GLU A 97 -7.79 -12.74 -6.15
N ILE A 98 -7.92 -11.86 -7.13
CA ILE A 98 -9.12 -11.03 -7.32
C ILE A 98 -9.90 -11.57 -8.51
N THR A 99 -11.13 -11.99 -8.24
CA THR A 99 -12.04 -12.51 -9.25
C THR A 99 -12.73 -11.39 -10.02
N ASP A 100 -13.17 -11.69 -11.24
CA ASP A 100 -13.93 -10.72 -12.05
C ASP A 100 -15.28 -10.36 -11.38
N VAL A 101 -15.82 -11.24 -10.54
CA VAL A 101 -17.04 -10.96 -9.76
C VAL A 101 -16.77 -9.89 -8.71
N GLU A 102 -15.68 -9.97 -7.97
CA GLU A 102 -15.29 -8.95 -6.96
C GLU A 102 -15.07 -7.59 -7.63
N ILE A 103 -14.46 -7.57 -8.82
CA ILE A 103 -14.24 -6.34 -9.59
C ILE A 103 -15.58 -5.73 -10.01
N GLU A 104 -16.51 -6.54 -10.49
CA GLU A 104 -17.81 -6.04 -10.97
C GLU A 104 -18.68 -5.54 -9.82
N GLU A 105 -18.70 -6.22 -8.68
CA GLU A 105 -19.41 -5.78 -7.48
C GLU A 105 -18.90 -4.42 -6.98
N GLU A 106 -17.59 -4.24 -6.93
CA GLU A 106 -17.00 -2.99 -6.47
C GLU A 106 -17.19 -1.86 -7.50
N ARG A 107 -17.05 -2.17 -8.80
CA ARG A 107 -17.38 -1.25 -9.88
C ARG A 107 -18.81 -0.73 -9.77
N GLN A 108 -19.76 -1.62 -9.53
CA GLN A 108 -21.17 -1.23 -9.40
C GLN A 108 -21.38 -0.29 -8.21
N LYS A 109 -20.76 -0.54 -7.05
CA LYS A 109 -20.81 0.37 -5.90
C LYS A 109 -20.25 1.76 -6.24
N MET A 110 -19.13 1.81 -6.97
CA MET A 110 -18.56 3.09 -7.41
C MET A 110 -19.48 3.83 -8.38
N LEU A 111 -20.09 3.12 -9.33
CA LEU A 111 -21.03 3.69 -10.29
C LEU A 111 -22.29 4.23 -9.61
N ASP A 112 -22.80 3.53 -8.59
CA ASP A 112 -23.96 3.93 -7.80
C ASP A 112 -23.66 5.19 -6.96
N SER A 113 -22.43 5.32 -6.46
CA SER A 113 -21.99 6.47 -5.65
C SER A 113 -21.80 7.76 -6.45
N VAL A 114 -21.49 7.66 -7.75
CA VAL A 114 -21.14 8.82 -8.59
C VAL A 114 -22.37 9.50 -9.22
N GLY A 115 -23.50 8.79 -9.34
CA GLY A 115 -24.68 9.30 -10.01
C GLY A 115 -24.59 9.29 -11.54
N GLU A 116 -25.71 9.45 -12.21
CA GLU A 116 -25.81 9.37 -13.70
C GLU A 116 -25.24 10.60 -14.41
N GLU A 117 -25.17 11.76 -13.74
CA GLU A 117 -24.71 13.03 -14.30
C GLU A 117 -23.21 13.09 -14.57
N ASN A 118 -22.41 12.22 -13.93
CA ASN A 118 -20.95 12.18 -14.06
C ASN A 118 -20.46 11.19 -15.13
N ALA A 119 -20.87 11.41 -16.39
CA ALA A 119 -20.53 10.51 -17.49
C ALA A 119 -19.03 10.22 -17.64
N GLN A 120 -18.15 11.22 -17.44
CA GLN A 120 -16.70 11.06 -17.53
C GLN A 120 -16.12 10.12 -16.48
N LEU A 121 -16.58 10.23 -15.21
CA LEU A 121 -16.16 9.32 -14.15
C LEU A 121 -16.68 7.91 -14.38
N ARG A 122 -17.90 7.77 -14.86
CA ARG A 122 -18.48 6.47 -15.21
C ARG A 122 -17.71 5.79 -16.33
N GLU A 123 -17.32 6.54 -17.38
CA GLU A 123 -16.47 6.03 -18.46
C GLU A 123 -15.08 5.60 -17.93
N LEU A 124 -14.48 6.38 -17.02
CA LEU A 124 -13.21 6.00 -16.41
C LEU A 124 -13.32 4.67 -15.65
N PHE A 125 -14.36 4.47 -14.83
CA PHE A 125 -14.54 3.24 -14.03
C PHE A 125 -14.84 2.01 -14.89
N THR A 126 -15.37 2.19 -16.10
CA THR A 126 -15.67 1.10 -17.04
C THR A 126 -14.56 0.86 -18.07
N SER A 127 -13.54 1.73 -18.12
CA SER A 127 -12.39 1.56 -19.00
C SER A 127 -11.46 0.42 -18.55
N ASP A 128 -10.62 -0.07 -19.47
CA ASP A 128 -9.62 -1.09 -19.16
C ASP A 128 -8.63 -0.59 -18.05
N VAL A 129 -8.24 0.68 -18.13
CA VAL A 129 -7.37 1.32 -17.11
C VAL A 129 -8.06 1.39 -15.77
N GLY A 130 -9.34 1.79 -15.75
CA GLY A 130 -10.13 1.82 -14.52
C GLY A 130 -10.30 0.43 -13.90
N THR A 131 -10.51 -0.58 -14.73
CA THR A 131 -10.63 -1.98 -14.32
C THR A 131 -9.34 -2.48 -13.69
N GLU A 132 -8.18 -2.20 -14.30
CA GLU A 132 -6.89 -2.61 -13.77
C GLU A 132 -6.55 -1.89 -12.47
N ASN A 133 -6.81 -0.59 -12.36
CA ASN A 133 -6.64 0.16 -11.12
C ASN A 133 -7.52 -0.40 -9.99
N LEU A 134 -8.76 -0.79 -10.32
CA LEU A 134 -9.68 -1.38 -9.36
C LEU A 134 -9.19 -2.76 -8.90
N ARG A 135 -8.71 -3.59 -9.82
CA ARG A 135 -8.11 -4.90 -9.52
C ARG A 135 -6.92 -4.75 -8.56
N GLN A 136 -6.03 -3.82 -8.85
CA GLN A 136 -4.84 -3.56 -8.02
C GLN A 136 -5.22 -3.05 -6.62
N ARG A 137 -6.23 -2.18 -6.53
CA ARG A 137 -6.74 -1.70 -5.23
C ARG A 137 -7.32 -2.84 -4.41
N LEU A 138 -8.22 -3.65 -5.00
CA LEU A 138 -8.85 -4.78 -4.33
C LEU A 138 -7.81 -5.82 -3.88
N PHE A 139 -6.81 -6.08 -4.73
CA PHE A 139 -5.70 -6.98 -4.38
C PHE A 139 -4.94 -6.48 -3.15
N THR A 140 -4.59 -5.22 -3.12
CA THR A 140 -3.90 -4.62 -1.97
C THR A 140 -4.76 -4.67 -0.71
N GLU A 141 -6.02 -4.27 -0.79
CA GLU A 141 -6.96 -4.30 0.34
C GLU A 141 -7.15 -5.73 0.90
N LYS A 142 -7.32 -6.71 0.02
CA LYS A 142 -7.51 -8.12 0.40
C LYS A 142 -6.25 -8.68 1.06
N THR A 143 -5.08 -8.42 0.49
CA THR A 143 -3.80 -8.87 1.03
C THR A 143 -3.53 -8.26 2.41
N LEU A 144 -3.69 -6.95 2.56
CA LEU A 144 -3.52 -6.28 3.85
C LEU A 144 -4.54 -6.75 4.89
N GLY A 145 -5.77 -7.06 4.47
CA GLY A 145 -6.79 -7.64 5.33
C GLY A 145 -6.42 -9.02 5.87
N GLU A 146 -5.81 -9.87 5.05
CA GLU A 146 -5.34 -11.20 5.48
C GLU A 146 -4.12 -11.10 6.40
N ILE A 147 -3.14 -10.22 6.10
CA ILE A 147 -2.01 -9.93 7.00
C ILE A 147 -2.53 -9.51 8.39
N GLN A 148 -3.50 -8.61 8.44
CA GLN A 148 -4.09 -8.15 9.70
C GLN A 148 -4.76 -9.27 10.49
N LYS A 149 -5.50 -10.15 9.82
CA LYS A 149 -6.17 -11.29 10.47
C LYS A 149 -5.16 -12.24 11.11
N ILE A 150 -4.10 -12.59 10.39
CA ILE A 150 -3.06 -13.50 10.88
C ILE A 150 -2.33 -12.88 12.06
N ALA A 151 -1.91 -11.61 11.96
CA ALA A 151 -1.23 -10.90 13.02
C ALA A 151 -2.10 -10.78 14.29
N SER A 152 -3.40 -10.47 14.16
CA SER A 152 -4.31 -10.38 15.30
C SER A 152 -4.54 -11.73 15.99
N THR A 153 -4.53 -12.83 15.23
CA THR A 153 -4.67 -14.18 15.80
C THR A 153 -3.45 -14.55 16.64
N GLN A 154 -2.25 -14.25 16.16
CA GLN A 154 -1.00 -14.51 16.88
C GLN A 154 -0.86 -13.67 18.17
N SER A 155 -1.26 -12.40 18.13
CA SER A 155 -1.27 -11.52 19.30
C SER A 155 -2.23 -12.00 20.39
N GLY A 156 -3.41 -12.49 20.00
CA GLY A 156 -4.40 -13.04 20.93
C GLY A 156 -4.00 -14.38 21.58
N GLU A 157 -3.13 -15.16 20.93
CA GLU A 157 -2.57 -16.39 21.50
C GLU A 157 -1.44 -16.11 22.46
N SER A 158 -0.62 -15.09 22.23
CA SER A 158 0.46 -14.67 23.13
C SER A 158 -0.07 -14.15 24.46
N GLU A 159 -1.14 -13.36 24.47
CA GLU A 159 -1.77 -12.83 25.69
C GLU A 159 -2.42 -13.94 26.55
N LYS A 160 -2.89 -15.03 25.93
CA LYS A 160 -3.46 -16.18 26.67
C LYS A 160 -2.39 -17.05 27.33
N ASN A 161 -1.20 -17.14 26.75
CA ASN A 161 -0.09 -17.91 27.31
C ASN A 161 0.54 -17.22 28.52
N ASP A 162 0.70 -15.89 28.46
CA ASP A 162 1.24 -15.11 29.60
C ASP A 162 0.30 -15.10 30.82
N SER A 163 -0.99 -15.27 30.59
CA SER A 163 -1.99 -15.30 31.68
C SER A 163 -2.05 -16.65 32.41
N GLN A 164 -1.46 -17.72 31.85
CA GLN A 164 -1.44 -19.05 32.47
C GLN A 164 -0.15 -19.36 33.24
N GLU A 165 0.94 -18.61 33.03
CA GLU A 165 2.21 -18.79 33.80
C GLU A 165 2.26 -18.03 35.12
N ASN A 166 1.28 -17.17 35.41
CA ASN A 166 1.26 -16.39 36.67
C ASN A 166 0.36 -16.97 37.79
N ASP A 167 -0.15 -18.18 37.64
CA ASP A 167 -1.05 -18.83 38.63
C ASP A 167 -0.47 -20.15 39.23
N GLU A 168 0.86 -20.32 39.22
CA GLU A 168 1.53 -21.42 39.99
C GLU A 168 2.43 -20.91 41.11
#